data_42f7a3f68024321d2d8a9dc981a033e9
#
_entry.id   42f7a3f68024321d2d8a9dc981a033e9
#
_cell.length_a   1.000
_cell.length_b   1.000
_cell.length_c   1.000
_cell.angle_alpha   90.00
_cell.angle_beta   90.00
_cell.angle_gamma   90.00
#
_symmetry.space_group_name_H-M   'P 1'
#
loop_
_entity.id
_entity.type
_entity.pdbx_description
1 polymer ?
#
loop_
_entity_poly.entity_id
_entity_poly.type
_entity_poly.pdbx_seq_one_letter_code
_entity_poly.pdbx_strand_id
1 'polypeptide(L)'
;MEIMARTFQRRGNEVDIKTFTLQYPSLLFPGKSQTVSTPPPADLHICRCVNTVNPFNWVRIGRRICRERPDFVLMKYWTPFMAPCFGTIARFARRNGHTKVLCQIDNVEPHEHHLTDKTFNRYYLSVVDGFVYMSEQVHGELKAYSGAPALFSPHPLFENFGERVARNEACVR
;
A
#
# COMPACT_ATOMS: atom_id res chain seq x y z
N MET A 1 -8.46 -0.96 -1.73
CA MET A 1 -8.17 0.47 -1.87
C MET A 1 -9.37 1.28 -2.35
N GLU A 2 -10.15 0.84 -3.35
CA GLU A 2 -11.33 1.56 -3.87
C GLU A 2 -12.38 1.86 -2.80
N ILE A 3 -12.78 0.87 -1.98
CA ILE A 3 -13.76 1.06 -0.88
C ILE A 3 -13.28 2.15 0.08
N MET A 4 -12.00 2.13 0.42
CA MET A 4 -11.41 3.13 1.31
C MET A 4 -11.41 4.52 0.66
N ALA A 5 -11.01 4.62 -0.62
CA ALA A 5 -11.04 5.87 -1.37
C ALA A 5 -12.45 6.49 -1.40
N ARG A 6 -13.46 5.69 -1.74
CA ARG A 6 -14.87 6.13 -1.71
C ARG A 6 -15.34 6.54 -0.32
N THR A 7 -14.85 5.87 0.72
CA THR A 7 -15.18 6.23 2.11
C THR A 7 -14.58 7.59 2.49
N PHE A 8 -13.36 7.88 2.08
CA PHE A 8 -12.76 9.21 2.27
C PHE A 8 -13.50 10.28 1.46
N GLN A 9 -13.82 10.02 0.19
CA GLN A 9 -14.60 10.97 -0.64
C GLN A 9 -15.96 11.28 -0.02
N ARG A 10 -16.70 10.25 0.46
CA ARG A 10 -17.99 10.46 1.16
C ARG A 10 -17.88 11.29 2.42
N ARG A 11 -16.69 11.37 3.03
CA ARG A 11 -16.39 12.23 4.17
C ARG A 11 -15.88 13.62 3.77
N GLY A 12 -15.97 13.99 2.50
CA GLY A 12 -15.57 15.30 1.98
C GLY A 12 -14.08 15.45 1.68
N ASN A 13 -13.31 14.36 1.60
CA ASN A 13 -11.90 14.43 1.25
C ASN A 13 -11.72 14.31 -0.26
N GLU A 14 -10.74 15.04 -0.81
CA GLU A 14 -10.23 14.83 -2.15
C GLU A 14 -9.26 13.63 -2.14
N VAL A 15 -9.46 12.68 -3.06
CA VAL A 15 -8.70 11.43 -3.08
C VAL A 15 -8.13 11.16 -4.46
N ASP A 16 -6.81 10.97 -4.53
CA ASP A 16 -6.06 10.59 -5.73
C ASP A 16 -5.36 9.25 -5.51
N ILE A 17 -5.64 8.26 -6.35
CA ILE A 17 -5.04 6.92 -6.27
C ILE A 17 -3.88 6.83 -7.25
N LYS A 18 -2.67 6.60 -6.73
CA LYS A 18 -1.49 6.30 -7.53
C LYS A 18 -1.22 4.79 -7.48
N THR A 19 -1.33 4.13 -8.65
CA THR A 19 -1.14 2.68 -8.76
C THR A 19 0.01 2.32 -9.70
N PHE A 20 0.28 1.04 -9.86
CA PHE A 20 1.48 0.55 -10.53
C PHE A 20 1.35 0.50 -12.04
N THR A 21 2.40 0.95 -12.73
CA THR A 21 2.70 0.57 -14.13
C THR A 21 3.43 -0.77 -14.16
N LEU A 22 4.28 -1.03 -13.15
CA LEU A 22 4.95 -2.30 -12.91
C LEU A 22 5.01 -2.53 -11.40
N GLN A 23 4.36 -3.59 -10.91
CA GLN A 23 4.34 -3.95 -9.50
C GLN A 23 5.45 -4.94 -9.15
N TYR A 24 5.60 -5.99 -9.95
CA TYR A 24 6.66 -6.98 -9.81
C TYR A 24 7.36 -7.22 -11.16
N PRO A 25 8.69 -7.44 -11.19
CA PRO A 25 9.35 -7.98 -12.36
C PRO A 25 8.71 -9.31 -12.76
N SER A 26 8.70 -9.63 -14.07
CA SER A 26 8.10 -10.87 -14.57
C SER A 26 8.69 -12.14 -13.93
N LEU A 27 9.98 -12.09 -13.57
CA LEU A 27 10.68 -13.19 -12.88
C LEU A 27 10.11 -13.47 -11.46
N LEU A 28 9.57 -12.46 -10.78
CA LEU A 28 9.02 -12.58 -9.43
C LEU A 28 7.49 -12.73 -9.42
N PHE A 29 6.87 -12.74 -10.59
CA PHE A 29 5.42 -12.83 -10.71
C PHE A 29 5.03 -14.06 -11.53
N PRO A 30 4.49 -15.11 -10.88
CA PRO A 30 4.11 -16.36 -11.55
C PRO A 30 2.82 -16.23 -12.38
N GLY A 31 2.10 -15.11 -12.30
CA GLY A 31 0.83 -14.88 -12.99
C GLY A 31 1.00 -14.36 -14.42
N LYS A 32 -0.05 -14.52 -15.24
CA LYS A 32 -0.05 -14.06 -16.65
C LYS A 32 -0.18 -12.54 -16.79
N SER A 33 -0.85 -11.86 -15.84
CA SER A 33 -1.06 -10.41 -15.86
C SER A 33 -1.12 -9.84 -14.45
N GLN A 34 -0.48 -8.69 -14.25
CA GLN A 34 -0.53 -7.92 -13.00
C GLN A 34 -1.62 -6.83 -13.05
N THR A 35 -2.38 -6.76 -14.14
CA THR A 35 -3.36 -5.71 -14.38
C THR A 35 -4.72 -6.31 -14.70
N VAL A 36 -5.75 -5.66 -14.19
CA VAL A 36 -7.14 -5.98 -14.50
C VAL A 36 -7.49 -5.37 -15.85
N SER A 37 -8.25 -6.08 -16.68
CA SER A 37 -8.72 -5.63 -18.00
C SER A 37 -9.95 -4.71 -17.92
N THR A 38 -10.66 -4.71 -16.79
CA THR A 38 -11.81 -3.84 -16.55
C THR A 38 -11.38 -2.38 -16.48
N PRO A 39 -12.15 -1.45 -17.11
CA PRO A 39 -11.87 -0.03 -17.01
C PRO A 39 -11.92 0.44 -15.54
N PRO A 40 -11.10 1.44 -15.16
CA PRO A 40 -11.15 1.98 -13.81
C PRO A 40 -12.51 2.61 -13.52
N PRO A 41 -12.99 2.59 -12.27
CA PRO A 41 -14.20 3.25 -11.86
C PRO A 41 -14.16 4.75 -12.22
N ALA A 42 -15.22 5.26 -12.86
CA ALA A 42 -15.28 6.65 -13.31
C ALA A 42 -15.35 7.68 -12.16
N ASP A 43 -15.75 7.24 -10.97
CA ASP A 43 -15.87 8.05 -9.76
C ASP A 43 -14.55 8.21 -9.00
N LEU A 44 -13.47 7.53 -9.42
CA LEU A 44 -12.18 7.56 -8.77
C LEU A 44 -11.09 8.08 -9.72
N HIS A 45 -10.32 9.05 -9.25
CA HIS A 45 -9.13 9.48 -9.97
C HIS A 45 -7.98 8.49 -9.73
N ILE A 46 -7.70 7.63 -10.73
CA ILE A 46 -6.69 6.58 -10.66
C ILE A 46 -5.58 6.84 -11.68
N CYS A 47 -4.38 7.10 -11.20
CA CYS A 47 -3.19 7.32 -12.03
C CYS A 47 -2.24 6.12 -11.95
N ARG A 48 -2.04 5.42 -13.07
CA ARG A 48 -1.02 4.35 -13.19
C ARG A 48 0.35 4.98 -13.47
N CYS A 49 1.18 5.12 -12.43
CA CYS A 49 2.43 5.88 -12.56
C CYS A 49 3.62 5.30 -11.79
N VAL A 50 3.41 4.35 -10.87
CA VAL A 50 4.47 3.82 -10.02
C VAL A 50 5.12 2.59 -10.66
N ASN A 51 6.46 2.61 -10.80
CA ASN A 51 7.27 1.48 -11.23
C ASN A 51 8.19 1.06 -10.09
N THR A 52 8.00 -0.15 -9.55
CA THR A 52 8.68 -0.60 -8.32
C THR A 52 10.18 -0.89 -8.48
N VAL A 53 10.68 -0.99 -9.70
CA VAL A 53 12.08 -1.31 -9.99
C VAL A 53 12.88 -0.15 -10.59
N ASN A 54 12.25 1.01 -10.80
CA ASN A 54 12.89 2.16 -11.40
C ASN A 54 13.13 3.30 -10.39
N PRO A 55 14.36 3.47 -9.86
CA PRO A 55 14.66 4.52 -8.87
C PRO A 55 14.38 5.94 -9.36
N PHE A 56 14.58 6.24 -10.65
CA PHE A 56 14.25 7.56 -11.20
C PHE A 56 12.75 7.84 -11.16
N ASN A 57 11.93 6.81 -11.38
CA ASN A 57 10.48 6.92 -11.23
C ASN A 57 10.09 7.23 -9.77
N TRP A 58 10.72 6.60 -8.78
CA TRP A 58 10.43 6.83 -7.37
C TRP A 58 10.66 8.28 -6.95
N VAL A 59 11.83 8.82 -7.35
CA VAL A 59 12.17 10.24 -7.11
C VAL A 59 11.17 11.17 -7.80
N ARG A 60 10.81 10.88 -9.06
CA ARG A 60 9.84 11.67 -9.81
C ARG A 60 8.47 11.70 -9.14
N ILE A 61 7.97 10.52 -8.71
CA ILE A 61 6.67 10.40 -8.02
C ILE A 61 6.72 11.11 -6.67
N GLY A 62 7.76 10.89 -5.88
CA GLY A 62 7.90 11.57 -4.58
C GLY A 62 7.96 13.09 -4.71
N ARG A 63 8.69 13.63 -5.71
CA ARG A 63 8.72 15.06 -6.01
C ARG A 63 7.37 15.60 -6.49
N ARG A 64 6.61 14.81 -7.25
CA ARG A 64 5.28 15.16 -7.69
C ARG A 64 4.34 15.29 -6.48
N ILE A 65 4.30 14.30 -5.60
CA ILE A 65 3.52 14.34 -4.35
C ILE A 65 3.93 15.53 -3.46
N CYS A 66 5.24 15.78 -3.35
CA CYS A 66 5.76 16.94 -2.61
C CYS A 66 5.20 18.28 -3.11
N ARG A 67 5.01 18.43 -4.44
CA ARG A 67 4.42 19.64 -5.06
C ARG A 67 2.91 19.69 -4.94
N GLU A 68 2.24 18.55 -5.05
CA GLU A 68 0.79 18.41 -4.87
C GLU A 68 0.37 18.73 -3.42
N ARG A 69 1.27 18.55 -2.45
CA ARG A 69 1.09 18.88 -1.02
C ARG A 69 -0.18 18.27 -0.39
N PRO A 70 -0.49 16.98 -0.60
CA PRO A 70 -1.62 16.38 0.12
C PRO A 70 -1.36 16.40 1.64
N ASP A 71 -2.42 16.40 2.44
CA ASP A 71 -2.30 16.32 3.90
C ASP A 71 -1.63 15.01 4.32
N PHE A 72 -1.99 13.90 3.67
CA PHE A 72 -1.33 12.62 3.88
C PHE A 72 -1.27 11.76 2.61
N VAL A 73 -0.33 10.84 2.61
CA VAL A 73 -0.20 9.75 1.64
C VAL A 73 -0.39 8.44 2.39
N LEU A 74 -1.41 7.67 2.04
CA LEU A 74 -1.63 6.34 2.59
C LEU A 74 -1.02 5.29 1.66
N MET A 75 -0.03 4.55 2.14
CA MET A 75 0.64 3.48 1.41
C MET A 75 0.22 2.13 1.96
N LYS A 76 -0.22 1.21 1.09
CA LYS A 76 -0.48 -0.17 1.48
C LYS A 76 0.78 -1.00 1.32
N TYR A 77 1.25 -1.62 2.41
CA TYR A 77 2.51 -2.35 2.47
C TYR A 77 2.31 -3.81 2.90
N TRP A 78 2.89 -4.75 2.15
CA TRP A 78 2.75 -6.19 2.40
C TRP A 78 4.02 -7.02 2.11
N THR A 79 5.10 -6.41 1.60
CA THR A 79 6.34 -7.13 1.29
C THR A 79 7.55 -6.19 1.32
N PRO A 80 8.71 -6.65 1.86
CA PRO A 80 9.96 -5.88 1.88
C PRO A 80 10.46 -5.45 0.50
N PHE A 81 10.13 -6.19 -0.54
CA PHE A 81 10.44 -5.83 -1.93
C PHE A 81 9.97 -4.41 -2.31
N MET A 82 8.85 -3.95 -1.76
CA MET A 82 8.32 -2.60 -2.03
C MET A 82 9.05 -1.49 -1.26
N ALA A 83 9.79 -1.84 -0.22
CA ALA A 83 10.36 -0.87 0.71
C ALA A 83 11.33 0.15 0.07
N PRO A 84 12.23 -0.22 -0.87
CA PRO A 84 13.10 0.76 -1.54
C PRO A 84 12.29 1.80 -2.34
N CYS A 85 11.26 1.36 -3.05
CA CYS A 85 10.35 2.22 -3.81
C CYS A 85 9.58 3.16 -2.87
N PHE A 86 8.85 2.59 -1.91
CA PHE A 86 7.98 3.34 -1.00
C PHE A 86 8.78 4.26 -0.08
N GLY A 87 9.92 3.80 0.45
CA GLY A 87 10.79 4.59 1.30
C GLY A 87 11.38 5.80 0.57
N THR A 88 11.71 5.65 -0.72
CA THR A 88 12.19 6.77 -1.54
C THR A 88 11.06 7.75 -1.84
N ILE A 89 9.91 7.28 -2.28
CA ILE A 89 8.73 8.13 -2.53
C ILE A 89 8.36 8.91 -1.27
N ALA A 90 8.29 8.24 -0.11
CA ALA A 90 7.94 8.85 1.17
C ALA A 90 8.93 9.97 1.56
N ARG A 91 10.25 9.71 1.45
CA ARG A 91 11.28 10.73 1.77
C ARG A 91 11.15 11.97 0.90
N PHE A 92 10.88 11.81 -0.38
CA PHE A 92 10.71 12.96 -1.27
C PHE A 92 9.35 13.64 -1.06
N ALA A 93 8.27 12.92 -0.81
CA ALA A 93 6.95 13.49 -0.53
C ALA A 93 6.97 14.39 0.70
N ARG A 94 7.64 13.96 1.78
CA ARG A 94 7.73 14.69 3.05
C ARG A 94 8.58 15.98 3.00
N ARG A 95 9.33 16.22 1.92
CA ARG A 95 10.21 17.41 1.82
C ARG A 95 9.46 18.75 1.85
N ASN A 96 8.15 18.75 1.63
CA ASN A 96 7.32 19.94 1.74
C ASN A 96 7.02 20.35 3.20
N GLY A 97 7.41 19.55 4.19
CA GLY A 97 7.17 19.80 5.62
C GLY A 97 5.70 19.71 6.07
N HIS A 98 4.79 19.33 5.17
CA HIS A 98 3.35 19.28 5.40
C HIS A 98 2.82 17.84 5.33
N THR A 99 3.08 17.16 4.22
CA THR A 99 2.55 15.83 3.93
C THR A 99 3.00 14.80 4.94
N LYS A 100 2.05 14.10 5.56
CA LYS A 100 2.30 12.94 6.43
C LYS A 100 2.25 11.65 5.63
N VAL A 101 3.09 10.69 5.97
CA VAL A 101 3.10 9.36 5.36
C VAL A 101 2.49 8.37 6.34
N LEU A 102 1.36 7.80 5.97
CA LEU A 102 0.68 6.74 6.69
C LEU A 102 0.87 5.40 5.97
N CYS A 103 0.95 4.32 6.71
CA CYS A 103 1.12 2.98 6.16
C CYS A 103 0.03 2.05 6.69
N GLN A 104 -0.76 1.48 5.78
CA GLN A 104 -1.54 0.30 6.08
C GLN A 104 -0.64 -0.91 5.85
N ILE A 105 -0.33 -1.62 6.93
CA ILE A 105 0.63 -2.72 6.90
C ILE A 105 -0.07 -4.07 7.09
N ASP A 106 0.08 -4.94 6.09
CA ASP A 106 -0.50 -6.28 6.11
C ASP A 106 0.51 -7.30 6.67
N ASN A 107 1.80 -7.19 6.30
CA ASN A 107 2.90 -8.02 6.79
C ASN A 107 4.18 -7.18 6.92
N VAL A 108 4.95 -7.43 7.98
CA VAL A 108 6.29 -6.87 8.18
C VAL A 108 7.34 -7.88 7.73
N GLU A 109 7.27 -9.09 8.25
CA GLU A 109 8.19 -10.17 7.95
C GLU A 109 7.50 -11.17 7.01
N PRO A 110 8.07 -11.44 5.82
CA PRO A 110 7.55 -12.46 4.92
C PRO A 110 7.81 -13.86 5.51
N HIS A 111 7.01 -14.84 5.10
CA HIS A 111 7.23 -16.25 5.49
C HIS A 111 8.58 -16.78 5.01
N GLU A 112 9.06 -16.28 3.87
CA GLU A 112 10.40 -16.59 3.34
C GLU A 112 11.31 -15.38 3.61
N HIS A 113 12.27 -15.55 4.52
CA HIS A 113 13.18 -14.50 4.94
C HIS A 113 14.37 -14.36 3.99
N HIS A 114 14.60 -13.13 3.51
CA HIS A 114 15.82 -12.76 2.81
C HIS A 114 16.70 -11.88 3.69
N LEU A 115 18.02 -11.97 3.52
CA LEU A 115 18.98 -11.19 4.31
C LEU A 115 18.77 -9.68 4.21
N THR A 116 18.20 -9.22 3.11
CA THR A 116 17.93 -7.80 2.82
C THR A 116 16.65 -7.27 3.46
N ASP A 117 15.72 -8.14 3.89
CA ASP A 117 14.37 -7.74 4.31
C ASP A 117 14.39 -6.79 5.50
N LYS A 118 15.23 -7.06 6.50
CA LYS A 118 15.38 -6.18 7.68
C LYS A 118 15.88 -4.79 7.31
N THR A 119 16.83 -4.70 6.38
CA THR A 119 17.38 -3.43 5.91
C THR A 119 16.33 -2.65 5.10
N PHE A 120 15.61 -3.33 4.22
CA PHE A 120 14.55 -2.75 3.41
C PHE A 120 13.38 -2.26 4.28
N ASN A 121 12.92 -3.09 5.22
CA ASN A 121 11.89 -2.70 6.18
C ASN A 121 12.32 -1.47 6.98
N ARG A 122 13.54 -1.46 7.53
CA ARG A 122 14.06 -0.31 8.26
C ARG A 122 14.10 0.94 7.38
N TYR A 123 14.53 0.80 6.13
CA TYR A 123 14.59 1.92 5.19
C TYR A 123 13.23 2.58 4.97
N TYR A 124 12.14 1.82 4.83
CA TYR A 124 10.82 2.38 4.62
C TYR A 124 10.11 2.75 5.92
N LEU A 125 10.01 1.80 6.87
CA LEU A 125 9.17 1.97 8.05
C LEU A 125 9.66 3.10 8.97
N SER A 126 10.96 3.45 8.93
CA SER A 126 11.53 4.56 9.71
C SER A 126 11.05 5.95 9.27
N VAL A 127 10.44 6.09 8.11
CA VAL A 127 9.96 7.39 7.60
C VAL A 127 8.44 7.53 7.60
N VAL A 128 7.75 6.51 8.08
CA VAL A 128 6.30 6.50 8.22
C VAL A 128 5.90 7.26 9.49
N ASP A 129 4.92 8.14 9.38
CA ASP A 129 4.43 8.98 10.49
C ASP A 129 3.35 8.26 11.33
N GLY A 130 2.70 7.22 10.77
CA GLY A 130 1.69 6.43 11.48
C GLY A 130 1.29 5.19 10.72
N PHE A 131 0.84 4.18 11.47
CA PHE A 131 0.50 2.87 10.92
C PHE A 131 -0.96 2.50 11.20
N VAL A 132 -1.54 1.73 10.27
CA VAL A 132 -2.77 0.97 10.48
C VAL A 132 -2.42 -0.50 10.28
N TYR A 133 -2.65 -1.32 11.31
CA TYR A 133 -2.37 -2.75 11.29
C TYR A 133 -3.63 -3.57 11.56
N MET A 134 -3.65 -4.84 11.11
CA MET A 134 -4.82 -5.71 11.16
C MET A 134 -4.61 -6.96 12.00
N SER A 135 -3.39 -7.17 12.54
CA SER A 135 -3.01 -8.33 13.34
C SER A 135 -2.04 -7.90 14.46
N GLU A 136 -2.24 -8.42 15.66
CA GLU A 136 -1.34 -8.16 16.80
C GLU A 136 0.07 -8.72 16.56
N GLN A 137 0.20 -9.78 15.77
CA GLN A 137 1.50 -10.29 15.35
C GLN A 137 2.27 -9.24 14.56
N VAL A 138 1.62 -8.63 13.54
CA VAL A 138 2.21 -7.56 12.72
C VAL A 138 2.60 -6.36 13.58
N HIS A 139 1.80 -6.02 14.57
CA HIS A 139 2.13 -4.96 15.52
C HIS A 139 3.38 -5.29 16.36
N GLY A 140 3.49 -6.53 16.82
CA GLY A 140 4.68 -7.01 17.55
C GLY A 140 5.96 -6.88 16.71
N GLU A 141 5.91 -7.31 15.45
CA GLU A 141 7.03 -7.22 14.51
C GLU A 141 7.38 -5.75 14.17
N LEU A 142 6.36 -4.89 14.00
CA LEU A 142 6.53 -3.48 13.67
C LEU A 142 7.33 -2.70 14.71
N LYS A 143 7.19 -3.02 15.99
CA LYS A 143 7.93 -2.38 17.10
C LYS A 143 9.44 -2.44 16.97
N ALA A 144 9.97 -3.44 16.24
CA ALA A 144 11.40 -3.55 15.97
C ALA A 144 11.91 -2.53 14.93
N TYR A 145 11.02 -1.87 14.19
CA TYR A 145 11.36 -0.98 13.08
C TYR A 145 10.94 0.48 13.30
N SER A 146 9.86 0.72 14.06
CA SER A 146 9.33 2.06 14.26
C SER A 146 8.60 2.21 15.59
N GLY A 147 8.77 3.39 16.21
CA GLY A 147 8.00 3.83 17.38
C GLY A 147 6.84 4.78 17.02
N ALA A 148 6.50 4.95 15.74
CA ALA A 148 5.42 5.81 15.33
C ALA A 148 4.05 5.26 15.79
N PRO A 149 3.04 6.13 15.99
CA PRO A 149 1.70 5.72 16.40
C PRO A 149 1.13 4.64 15.48
N ALA A 150 0.49 3.64 16.06
CA ALA A 150 -0.11 2.53 15.33
C ALA A 150 -1.54 2.29 15.80
N LEU A 151 -2.47 2.17 14.84
CA LEU A 151 -3.90 1.95 15.07
C LEU A 151 -4.27 0.54 14.62
N PHE A 152 -4.90 -0.21 15.52
CA PHE A 152 -5.51 -1.49 15.17
C PHE A 152 -6.81 -1.27 14.39
N SER A 153 -6.93 -1.91 13.22
CA SER A 153 -8.15 -1.95 12.42
C SER A 153 -8.31 -3.35 11.86
N PRO A 154 -9.26 -4.14 12.38
CA PRO A 154 -9.46 -5.50 11.90
C PRO A 154 -9.84 -5.52 10.42
N HIS A 155 -9.56 -6.62 9.76
CA HIS A 155 -9.94 -6.81 8.36
C HIS A 155 -11.45 -6.59 8.20
N PRO A 156 -11.88 -5.71 7.29
CA PRO A 156 -13.29 -5.56 7.01
C PRO A 156 -13.86 -6.87 6.44
N LEU A 157 -15.10 -7.16 6.74
CA LEU A 157 -15.82 -8.23 6.07
C LEU A 157 -15.95 -7.88 4.58
N PHE A 158 -15.61 -8.82 3.73
CA PHE A 158 -15.77 -8.68 2.29
C PHE A 158 -17.23 -8.96 1.91
N GLU A 159 -18.04 -7.92 1.78
CA GLU A 159 -19.45 -8.02 1.39
C GLU A 159 -19.67 -8.28 -0.12
N ASN A 160 -18.59 -8.26 -0.90
CA ASN A 160 -18.62 -8.40 -2.37
C ASN A 160 -18.69 -9.85 -2.86
N PHE A 161 -18.73 -10.84 -1.97
CA PHE A 161 -18.86 -12.26 -2.34
C PHE A 161 -20.32 -12.74 -2.46
N GLY A 162 -21.30 -11.85 -2.24
CA GLY A 162 -22.70 -12.20 -2.27
C GLY A 162 -23.18 -12.93 -1.01
N GLU A 163 -24.39 -13.50 -1.08
CA GLU A 163 -24.96 -14.25 0.02
C GLU A 163 -24.27 -15.61 0.20
N ARG A 164 -24.26 -16.09 1.46
CA ARG A 164 -23.67 -17.38 1.80
C ARG A 164 -24.50 -18.50 1.16
N VAL A 165 -23.90 -19.23 0.24
CA VAL A 165 -24.50 -20.43 -0.36
C VAL A 165 -24.22 -21.68 0.47
N ALA A 166 -25.10 -22.67 0.39
CA ALA A 166 -24.92 -23.92 1.09
C ALA A 166 -23.69 -24.66 0.52
N ARG A 167 -22.99 -25.43 1.37
CA ARG A 167 -21.75 -26.13 1.00
C ARG A 167 -21.89 -27.03 -0.21
N ASN A 168 -23.01 -27.74 -0.33
CA ASN A 168 -23.33 -28.62 -1.46
C ASN A 168 -23.47 -27.85 -2.79
N GLU A 169 -23.99 -26.64 -2.76
CA GLU A 169 -24.10 -25.77 -3.95
C GLU A 169 -22.75 -25.14 -4.33
N ALA A 170 -21.91 -24.81 -3.35
CA ALA A 170 -20.58 -24.25 -3.57
C ALA A 170 -19.60 -25.28 -4.18
N CYS A 171 -19.79 -26.58 -3.93
CA CYS A 171 -18.94 -27.65 -4.47
C CYS A 171 -19.27 -28.04 -5.91
N VAL A 172 -20.38 -27.56 -6.48
CA VAL A 172 -20.82 -27.88 -7.85
C VAL A 172 -20.40 -26.84 -8.88
N ARG A 173 -19.84 -25.71 -8.42
CA ARG A 173 -19.28 -24.62 -9.25
C ARG A 173 -17.76 -24.69 -9.30
#